data_c1d256e594d0b4037bbf66b3d26c1113
#
_entry.id   c1d256e594d0b4037bbf66b3d26c1113
#
_cell.length_a   1.000
_cell.length_b   1.000
_cell.length_c   1.000
_cell.angle_alpha   90.00
_cell.angle_beta   90.00
_cell.angle_gamma   90.00
#
_symmetry.space_group_name_H-M   'P 1'
#
loop_
_entity.id
_entity.type
_entity.pdbx_description
1 polymer ?
#
loop_
_entity_poly.entity_id
_entity_poly.type
_entity_poly.pdbx_seq_one_letter_code
_entity_poly.pdbx_strand_id
1 'polypeptide(L)'
;DTLLPLAREALAREVEGITAAIPAAELAIQLDIGMEAEHEEFLRRPDAWDQPLHRVFHWSLTQMAESVAWLANRVPAGVELGFHICSIWHHDPAGGQDNRVLVDAANAILDRVTRRVDYIHLPVIPEHRQEDYAPFKDIALTPDTYLYLGLINIADGVEGAKRRIAMAEKVVPTFGVGSFCGLGRPPAPDATGPTSHSHPPIPELTRATPETIGAVLDLHRQVAAL
;
A
#
# COMPACT_ATOMS: atom_id res chain seq x y z
N ASP A 1 17.33 0.22 19.57
CA ASP A 1 16.21 0.84 20.33
C ASP A 1 16.29 2.36 20.45
N THR A 2 17.45 3.00 20.23
CA THR A 2 17.60 4.46 20.38
C THR A 2 17.16 5.24 19.12
N LEU A 3 17.24 4.64 17.94
CA LEU A 3 16.93 5.33 16.67
C LEU A 3 15.42 5.48 16.42
N LEU A 4 14.62 4.52 16.85
CA LEU A 4 13.18 4.53 16.58
C LEU A 4 12.45 5.74 17.21
N PRO A 5 12.67 6.08 18.48
CA PRO A 5 12.07 7.29 19.05
C PRO A 5 12.50 8.56 18.31
N LEU A 6 13.76 8.65 17.90
CA LEU A 6 14.26 9.81 17.16
C LEU A 6 13.62 9.92 15.76
N ALA A 7 13.46 8.79 15.07
CA ALA A 7 12.78 8.74 13.77
C ALA A 7 11.30 9.14 13.89
N ARG A 8 10.60 8.63 14.91
CA ARG A 8 9.21 9.00 15.19
C ARG A 8 9.08 10.52 15.44
N GLU A 9 9.91 11.08 16.29
CA GLU A 9 9.89 12.52 16.58
C GLU A 9 10.25 13.37 15.34
N ALA A 10 11.13 12.90 14.47
CA ALA A 10 11.43 13.57 13.21
C ALA A 10 10.20 13.58 12.30
N LEU A 11 9.55 12.43 12.10
CA LEU A 11 8.33 12.33 11.29
C LEU A 11 7.17 13.18 11.88
N ALA A 12 7.02 13.20 13.20
CA ALA A 12 6.02 14.05 13.84
C ALA A 12 6.25 15.55 13.54
N ARG A 13 7.50 16.01 13.60
CA ARG A 13 7.85 17.39 13.25
C ARG A 13 7.59 17.72 11.79
N GLU A 14 7.82 16.77 10.87
CA GLU A 14 7.47 16.94 9.45
C GLU A 14 5.97 17.09 9.28
N VAL A 15 5.17 16.22 9.90
CA VAL A 15 3.70 16.34 9.88
C VAL A 15 3.25 17.68 10.44
N GLU A 16 3.78 18.12 11.59
CA GLU A 16 3.49 19.41 12.19
C GLU A 16 3.85 20.57 11.25
N GLY A 17 5.02 20.51 10.63
CA GLY A 17 5.47 21.51 9.65
C GLY A 17 4.56 21.62 8.43
N ILE A 18 4.19 20.47 7.85
CA ILE A 18 3.30 20.42 6.69
C ILE A 18 1.91 20.95 7.04
N THR A 19 1.34 20.49 8.16
CA THR A 19 0.00 20.88 8.59
C THR A 19 -0.10 22.35 9.06
N ALA A 20 1.01 22.94 9.46
CA ALA A 20 1.09 24.38 9.76
C ALA A 20 1.20 25.24 8.49
N ALA A 21 1.76 24.69 7.42
CA ALA A 21 2.03 25.41 6.17
C ALA A 21 0.87 25.35 5.16
N ILE A 22 0.09 24.27 5.18
CA ILE A 22 -0.97 24.02 4.18
C ILE A 22 -2.34 24.02 4.88
N PRO A 23 -3.34 24.76 4.36
CA PRO A 23 -4.69 24.72 4.92
C PRO A 23 -5.26 23.30 4.95
N ALA A 24 -5.89 22.92 6.07
CA ALA A 24 -6.38 21.55 6.26
C ALA A 24 -7.34 21.08 5.17
N ALA A 25 -8.14 21.99 4.60
CA ALA A 25 -9.07 21.66 3.50
C ALA A 25 -8.39 21.41 2.15
N GLU A 26 -7.10 21.67 2.04
CA GLU A 26 -6.29 21.48 0.84
C GLU A 26 -5.22 20.39 1.04
N LEU A 27 -5.25 19.70 2.18
CA LEU A 27 -4.21 18.76 2.59
C LEU A 27 -4.77 17.38 2.88
N ALA A 28 -4.15 16.38 2.28
CA ALA A 28 -4.24 14.99 2.69
C ALA A 28 -2.86 14.46 3.11
N ILE A 29 -2.80 13.76 4.21
CA ILE A 29 -1.59 13.05 4.68
C ILE A 29 -1.80 11.57 4.44
N GLN A 30 -0.92 10.96 3.66
CA GLN A 30 -0.87 9.52 3.49
C GLN A 30 0.35 8.97 4.22
N LEU A 31 0.14 7.96 5.04
CA LEU A 31 1.22 7.19 5.65
C LEU A 31 1.41 5.90 4.85
N ASP A 32 2.61 5.72 4.34
CA ASP A 32 3.00 4.51 3.61
C ASP A 32 3.58 3.50 4.59
N ILE A 33 2.98 2.31 4.64
CA ILE A 33 3.40 1.18 5.45
C ILE A 33 3.91 0.10 4.49
N GLY A 34 5.19 -0.18 4.57
CA GLY A 34 5.85 -1.13 3.69
C GLY A 34 6.21 -2.42 4.41
N MET A 35 7.49 -2.65 4.56
CA MET A 35 8.06 -3.89 5.12
C MET A 35 7.60 -4.21 6.55
N GLU A 36 7.12 -3.22 7.28
CA GLU A 36 6.60 -3.40 8.64
C GLU A 36 5.38 -4.34 8.69
N ALA A 37 4.55 -4.32 7.65
CA ALA A 37 3.39 -5.18 7.55
C ALA A 37 3.77 -6.64 7.25
N GLU A 38 4.95 -6.88 6.71
CA GLU A 38 5.40 -8.19 6.23
C GLU A 38 6.12 -9.03 7.28
N HIS A 39 6.46 -8.42 8.41
CA HIS A 39 7.30 -9.08 9.41
C HIS A 39 6.67 -10.35 9.99
N GLU A 40 5.36 -10.36 10.24
CA GLU A 40 4.68 -11.56 10.75
C GLU A 40 4.66 -12.70 9.73
N GLU A 41 4.53 -12.39 8.44
CA GLU A 41 4.63 -13.40 7.40
C GLU A 41 6.06 -13.96 7.31
N PHE A 42 7.06 -13.11 7.46
CA PHE A 42 8.45 -13.55 7.57
C PHE A 42 8.64 -14.56 8.71
N LEU A 43 8.03 -14.32 9.88
CA LEU A 43 8.09 -15.24 11.01
C LEU A 43 7.38 -16.58 10.72
N ARG A 44 6.33 -16.55 9.92
CA ARG A 44 5.59 -17.76 9.48
C ARG A 44 6.35 -18.56 8.42
N ARG A 45 7.14 -17.90 7.58
CA ARG A 45 7.83 -18.49 6.41
C ARG A 45 9.27 -18.00 6.30
N PRO A 46 10.13 -18.25 7.31
CA PRO A 46 11.49 -17.71 7.37
C PRO A 46 12.38 -18.17 6.21
N ASP A 47 12.10 -19.35 5.64
CA ASP A 47 12.88 -19.93 4.54
C ASP A 47 12.58 -19.27 3.17
N ALA A 48 11.48 -18.53 3.06
CA ALA A 48 11.09 -17.84 1.82
C ALA A 48 11.86 -16.52 1.63
N TRP A 49 12.64 -16.07 2.60
CA TRP A 49 13.22 -14.72 2.64
C TRP A 49 14.71 -14.75 2.90
N ASP A 50 15.50 -14.55 1.88
CA ASP A 50 16.95 -14.41 2.00
C ASP A 50 17.38 -12.94 2.11
N GLN A 51 16.73 -12.16 3.03
CA GLN A 51 17.03 -10.74 3.21
C GLN A 51 17.66 -10.44 4.55
N PRO A 52 18.86 -9.83 4.57
CA PRO A 52 19.55 -9.43 5.80
C PRO A 52 18.75 -8.39 6.62
N LEU A 53 17.94 -7.56 5.97
CA LEU A 53 17.17 -6.49 6.62
C LEU A 53 16.10 -7.04 7.56
N HIS A 54 15.48 -8.17 7.25
CA HIS A 54 14.48 -8.81 8.12
C HIS A 54 15.04 -9.30 9.44
N ARG A 55 16.35 -9.49 9.53
CA ARG A 55 17.02 -9.87 10.78
C ARG A 55 17.20 -8.68 11.74
N VAL A 56 17.01 -7.47 11.26
CA VAL A 56 17.23 -6.24 12.03
C VAL A 56 15.92 -5.63 12.53
N PHE A 57 14.83 -5.79 11.79
CA PHE A 57 13.51 -5.23 12.13
C PHE A 57 12.60 -6.34 12.66
N HIS A 58 12.49 -6.46 13.96
CA HIS A 58 11.64 -7.43 14.66
C HIS A 58 10.41 -6.74 15.25
N TRP A 59 9.49 -6.31 14.39
CA TRP A 59 8.25 -5.69 14.83
C TRP A 59 7.11 -6.69 14.72
N SER A 60 6.38 -6.89 15.80
CA SER A 60 5.09 -7.57 15.70
C SER A 60 4.08 -6.67 14.99
N LEU A 61 3.03 -7.25 14.46
CA LEU A 61 1.89 -6.52 13.88
C LEU A 61 1.37 -5.45 14.85
N THR A 62 1.30 -5.79 16.14
CA THR A 62 0.92 -4.87 17.21
C THR A 62 1.86 -3.67 17.33
N GLN A 63 3.16 -3.90 17.36
CA GLN A 63 4.15 -2.82 17.47
C GLN A 63 4.15 -1.91 16.23
N MET A 64 3.98 -2.49 15.05
CA MET A 64 3.81 -1.74 13.81
C MET A 64 2.57 -0.85 13.90
N ALA A 65 1.41 -1.42 14.21
CA ALA A 65 0.15 -0.68 14.29
C ALA A 65 0.18 0.41 15.37
N GLU A 66 0.80 0.17 16.53
CA GLU A 66 1.02 1.18 17.58
C GLU A 66 1.91 2.33 17.08
N SER A 67 2.96 2.01 16.31
CA SER A 67 3.86 3.01 15.75
C SER A 67 3.16 3.91 14.73
N VAL A 68 2.41 3.28 13.83
CA VAL A 68 1.64 3.97 12.80
C VAL A 68 0.55 4.85 13.44
N ALA A 69 -0.22 4.29 14.37
CA ALA A 69 -1.28 5.01 15.08
C ALA A 69 -0.74 6.19 15.90
N TRP A 70 0.45 6.04 16.49
CA TRP A 70 1.11 7.13 17.21
C TRP A 70 1.35 8.36 16.32
N LEU A 71 1.78 8.16 15.08
CA LEU A 71 1.97 9.23 14.11
C LEU A 71 0.62 9.73 13.54
N ALA A 72 -0.24 8.80 13.15
CA ALA A 72 -1.55 9.10 12.57
C ALA A 72 -2.42 9.99 13.48
N ASN A 73 -2.41 9.70 14.78
CA ASN A 73 -3.17 10.46 15.78
C ASN A 73 -2.63 11.90 16.01
N ARG A 74 -1.48 12.24 15.43
CA ARG A 74 -0.93 13.61 15.44
C ARG A 74 -1.37 14.44 14.25
N VAL A 75 -1.87 13.81 13.20
CA VAL A 75 -2.45 14.54 12.07
C VAL A 75 -3.73 15.24 12.54
N PRO A 76 -3.90 16.56 12.37
CA PRO A 76 -5.07 17.29 12.84
C PRO A 76 -6.37 16.74 12.24
N ALA A 77 -7.45 16.72 13.03
CA ALA A 77 -8.73 16.11 12.66
C ALA A 77 -9.37 16.69 11.38
N GLY A 78 -9.04 17.93 11.02
CA GLY A 78 -9.52 18.57 9.79
C GLY A 78 -8.71 18.24 8.54
N VAL A 79 -7.60 17.53 8.67
CA VAL A 79 -6.75 17.09 7.56
C VAL A 79 -7.18 15.68 7.15
N GLU A 80 -7.29 15.42 5.86
CA GLU A 80 -7.58 14.08 5.33
C GLU A 80 -6.41 13.13 5.65
N LEU A 81 -6.72 11.94 6.18
CA LEU A 81 -5.75 10.92 6.55
C LEU A 81 -6.01 9.63 5.80
N GLY A 82 -4.99 9.14 5.09
CA GLY A 82 -5.03 7.85 4.45
C GLY A 82 -3.83 6.97 4.76
N PHE A 83 -3.98 5.69 4.46
CA PHE A 83 -2.91 4.70 4.56
C PHE A 83 -2.72 4.00 3.22
N HIS A 84 -1.47 3.88 2.79
CA HIS A 84 -1.08 2.93 1.76
C HIS A 84 -0.31 1.79 2.43
N ILE A 85 -0.86 0.57 2.39
CA ILE A 85 -0.20 -0.60 2.94
C ILE A 85 0.39 -1.38 1.78
N CYS A 86 1.70 -1.20 1.58
CA CYS A 86 2.43 -1.77 0.47
C CYS A 86 3.13 -3.06 0.90
N SER A 87 2.52 -4.19 0.58
CA SER A 87 3.16 -5.49 0.67
C SER A 87 3.37 -6.04 -0.74
N ILE A 88 4.58 -5.89 -1.23
CA ILE A 88 4.95 -6.27 -2.60
C ILE A 88 5.82 -7.53 -2.65
N TRP A 89 6.15 -8.08 -1.51
CA TRP A 89 7.17 -9.11 -1.37
C TRP A 89 6.59 -10.53 -1.30
N HIS A 90 5.27 -10.68 -1.22
CA HIS A 90 4.59 -11.96 -1.09
C HIS A 90 4.22 -12.56 -2.45
N HIS A 91 5.22 -12.75 -3.30
CA HIS A 91 5.05 -13.66 -4.43
C HIS A 91 5.22 -15.09 -3.95
N ASP A 92 4.12 -15.81 -3.78
CA ASP A 92 4.15 -17.24 -3.86
C ASP A 92 4.53 -17.60 -5.33
N PRO A 93 5.65 -18.29 -5.57
CA PRO A 93 5.98 -18.76 -6.91
C PRO A 93 4.89 -19.63 -7.53
N ALA A 94 3.97 -20.16 -6.73
CA ALA A 94 2.77 -20.87 -7.15
C ALA A 94 1.61 -19.96 -7.58
N GLY A 95 1.77 -18.63 -7.53
CA GLY A 95 0.86 -17.67 -8.16
C GLY A 95 -0.18 -17.03 -7.26
N GLY A 96 0.09 -16.83 -5.98
CA GLY A 96 -0.83 -16.08 -5.09
C GLY A 96 -0.10 -15.13 -4.15
N GLN A 97 -0.70 -13.98 -3.87
CA GLN A 97 -0.35 -13.17 -2.70
C GLN A 97 -1.41 -13.44 -1.63
N ASP A 98 -0.98 -13.72 -0.42
CA ASP A 98 -1.93 -13.77 0.70
C ASP A 98 -2.29 -12.35 1.13
N ASN A 99 -3.38 -11.80 0.56
CA ASN A 99 -3.91 -10.50 0.94
C ASN A 99 -4.41 -10.45 2.40
N ARG A 100 -4.41 -11.57 3.12
CA ARG A 100 -4.71 -11.60 4.56
C ARG A 100 -3.72 -10.73 5.33
N VAL A 101 -2.45 -10.71 4.95
CA VAL A 101 -1.43 -9.87 5.59
C VAL A 101 -1.79 -8.38 5.49
N LEU A 102 -2.25 -7.93 4.32
CA LEU A 102 -2.68 -6.55 4.10
C LEU A 102 -3.91 -6.19 4.95
N VAL A 103 -4.87 -7.12 5.01
CA VAL A 103 -6.11 -6.95 5.77
C VAL A 103 -5.83 -6.93 7.27
N ASP A 104 -4.99 -7.83 7.76
CA ASP A 104 -4.62 -7.89 9.17
C ASP A 104 -3.86 -6.62 9.59
N ALA A 105 -2.96 -6.11 8.73
CA ALA A 105 -2.27 -4.85 8.96
C ALA A 105 -3.24 -3.65 8.97
N ALA A 106 -4.15 -3.58 8.01
CA ALA A 106 -5.18 -2.54 7.96
C ALA A 106 -6.04 -2.54 9.23
N ASN A 107 -6.54 -3.70 9.62
CA ASN A 107 -7.39 -3.85 10.80
C ASN A 107 -6.64 -3.50 12.11
N ALA A 108 -5.37 -3.91 12.22
CA ALA A 108 -4.56 -3.59 13.39
C ALA A 108 -4.32 -2.08 13.53
N ILE A 109 -4.17 -1.37 12.42
CA ILE A 109 -4.03 0.10 12.39
C ILE A 109 -5.35 0.77 12.73
N LEU A 110 -6.44 0.36 12.07
CA LEU A 110 -7.79 0.92 12.29
C LEU A 110 -8.25 0.78 13.75
N ASP A 111 -7.92 -0.33 14.40
CA ASP A 111 -8.23 -0.56 15.82
C ASP A 111 -7.54 0.42 16.79
N ARG A 112 -6.43 1.04 16.36
CA ARG A 112 -5.59 1.88 17.21
C ARG A 112 -5.64 3.38 16.87
N VAL A 113 -6.08 3.71 15.66
CA VAL A 113 -6.23 5.11 15.25
C VAL A 113 -7.51 5.67 15.86
N THR A 114 -7.37 6.74 16.67
CA THR A 114 -8.48 7.33 17.43
C THR A 114 -9.19 8.47 16.72
N ARG A 115 -8.72 8.81 15.51
CA ARG A 115 -9.35 9.81 14.64
C ARG A 115 -9.94 9.15 13.40
N ARG A 116 -10.72 9.91 12.61
CA ARG A 116 -11.22 9.44 11.32
C ARG A 116 -10.04 9.08 10.40
N VAL A 117 -10.15 7.91 9.78
CA VAL A 117 -9.34 7.50 8.64
C VAL A 117 -10.21 7.68 7.39
N ASP A 118 -9.74 8.49 6.46
CA ASP A 118 -10.51 8.86 5.27
C ASP A 118 -10.41 7.78 4.19
N TYR A 119 -9.23 7.16 4.04
CA TYR A 119 -9.08 6.07 3.09
C TYR A 119 -7.98 5.07 3.46
N ILE A 120 -8.10 3.88 2.90
CA ILE A 120 -7.06 2.85 2.87
C ILE A 120 -6.85 2.45 1.41
N HIS A 121 -5.60 2.41 0.98
CA HIS A 121 -5.19 1.92 -0.32
C HIS A 121 -4.37 0.64 -0.18
N LEU A 122 -4.83 -0.41 -0.88
CA LEU A 122 -4.18 -1.73 -0.90
C LEU A 122 -3.78 -2.11 -2.33
N PRO A 123 -2.56 -2.55 -2.55
CA PRO A 123 -2.12 -3.04 -3.86
C PRO A 123 -2.83 -4.36 -4.22
N VAL A 124 -3.06 -4.56 -5.51
CA VAL A 124 -3.55 -5.83 -6.05
C VAL A 124 -2.63 -6.26 -7.19
N ILE A 125 -1.95 -7.39 -7.04
CA ILE A 125 -1.05 -7.88 -8.08
C ILE A 125 -1.85 -8.31 -9.31
N PRO A 126 -1.33 -8.05 -10.54
CA PRO A 126 -2.04 -8.39 -11.77
C PRO A 126 -2.43 -9.85 -11.91
N GLU A 127 -1.63 -10.74 -11.35
CA GLU A 127 -1.76 -12.20 -11.41
C GLU A 127 -2.73 -12.77 -10.36
N HIS A 128 -3.34 -11.92 -9.53
CA HIS A 128 -4.30 -12.37 -8.51
C HIS A 128 -5.45 -13.15 -9.14
N ARG A 129 -5.77 -14.26 -8.50
CA ARG A 129 -6.92 -15.09 -8.82
C ARG A 129 -8.13 -14.64 -7.99
N GLN A 130 -9.33 -15.15 -8.32
CA GLN A 130 -10.55 -14.77 -7.61
C GLN A 130 -10.47 -15.02 -6.09
N GLU A 131 -9.87 -16.13 -5.68
CA GLU A 131 -9.71 -16.49 -4.26
C GLU A 131 -8.81 -15.52 -3.49
N ASP A 132 -7.85 -14.87 -4.14
CA ASP A 132 -6.92 -13.95 -3.51
C ASP A 132 -7.61 -12.65 -3.03
N TYR A 133 -8.80 -12.34 -3.57
CA TYR A 133 -9.61 -11.19 -3.16
C TYR A 133 -10.41 -11.47 -1.88
N ALA A 134 -10.65 -12.74 -1.53
CA ALA A 134 -11.53 -13.11 -0.43
C ALA A 134 -11.22 -12.42 0.92
N PRO A 135 -9.96 -12.16 1.31
CA PRO A 135 -9.65 -11.45 2.55
C PRO A 135 -10.22 -10.03 2.63
N PHE A 136 -10.36 -9.31 1.50
CA PHE A 136 -10.77 -7.91 1.52
C PHE A 136 -12.16 -7.65 2.12
N LYS A 137 -13.04 -8.65 2.15
CA LYS A 137 -14.35 -8.55 2.81
C LYS A 137 -14.26 -8.37 4.34
N ASP A 138 -13.12 -8.73 4.92
CA ASP A 138 -12.89 -8.74 6.36
C ASP A 138 -12.20 -7.45 6.85
N ILE A 139 -12.03 -6.44 5.98
CA ILE A 139 -11.49 -5.13 6.38
C ILE A 139 -12.53 -4.41 7.25
N ALA A 140 -12.14 -4.00 8.44
CA ALA A 140 -12.99 -3.33 9.43
C ALA A 140 -13.17 -1.83 9.13
N LEU A 141 -13.65 -1.49 7.93
CA LEU A 141 -13.89 -0.11 7.53
C LEU A 141 -15.04 0.50 8.33
N THR A 142 -14.90 1.78 8.66
CA THR A 142 -16.03 2.59 9.12
C THR A 142 -16.83 3.10 7.90
N PRO A 143 -18.09 3.56 8.09
CA PRO A 143 -18.85 4.15 6.98
C PRO A 143 -18.19 5.35 6.30
N ASP A 144 -17.27 6.02 6.99
CA ASP A 144 -16.57 7.21 6.53
C ASP A 144 -15.17 6.91 5.95
N THR A 145 -14.77 5.62 5.90
CA THR A 145 -13.47 5.19 5.38
C THR A 145 -13.63 4.58 4.00
N TYR A 146 -12.99 5.16 2.98
CA TYR A 146 -12.98 4.63 1.63
C TYR A 146 -11.89 3.58 1.45
N LEU A 147 -12.23 2.48 0.77
CA LEU A 147 -11.23 1.51 0.32
C LEU A 147 -10.85 1.82 -1.12
N TYR A 148 -9.56 1.94 -1.38
CA TYR A 148 -9.01 1.97 -2.73
C TYR A 148 -8.20 0.70 -2.99
N LEU A 149 -8.44 0.07 -4.13
CA LEU A 149 -7.70 -1.10 -4.58
C LEU A 149 -6.82 -0.75 -5.79
N GLY A 150 -5.58 -1.19 -5.76
CA GLY A 150 -4.60 -0.96 -6.80
C GLY A 150 -4.82 -1.83 -8.04
N LEU A 151 -5.95 -1.63 -8.73
CA LEU A 151 -6.42 -2.47 -9.83
C LEU A 151 -5.91 -2.03 -11.20
N ILE A 152 -5.26 -0.85 -11.28
CA ILE A 152 -4.77 -0.28 -12.54
C ILE A 152 -3.31 -0.65 -12.71
N ASN A 153 -3.01 -1.32 -13.84
CA ASN A 153 -1.65 -1.66 -14.25
C ASN A 153 -1.47 -1.31 -15.73
N ILE A 154 -0.36 -0.62 -16.05
CA ILE A 154 -0.08 -0.16 -17.41
C ILE A 154 0.21 -1.32 -18.37
N ALA A 155 0.73 -2.42 -17.85
CA ALA A 155 1.12 -3.57 -18.68
C ALA A 155 -0.07 -4.26 -19.38
N ASP A 156 -1.25 -4.26 -18.75
CA ASP A 156 -2.46 -4.89 -19.31
C ASP A 156 -3.64 -3.92 -19.48
N GLY A 157 -3.43 -2.65 -19.18
CA GLY A 157 -4.30 -1.54 -19.51
C GLY A 157 -5.73 -1.66 -18.98
N VAL A 158 -6.67 -1.09 -19.73
CA VAL A 158 -8.10 -1.05 -19.36
C VAL A 158 -8.70 -2.44 -19.22
N GLU A 159 -8.35 -3.37 -20.11
CA GLU A 159 -8.92 -4.72 -20.06
C GLU A 159 -8.43 -5.52 -18.83
N GLY A 160 -7.19 -5.32 -18.42
CA GLY A 160 -6.67 -5.86 -17.17
C GLY A 160 -7.40 -5.27 -15.96
N ALA A 161 -7.58 -3.97 -15.93
CA ALA A 161 -8.32 -3.29 -14.88
C ALA A 161 -9.77 -3.79 -14.78
N LYS A 162 -10.48 -3.93 -15.90
CA LYS A 162 -11.85 -4.50 -15.93
C LYS A 162 -11.93 -5.88 -15.31
N ARG A 163 -10.98 -6.76 -15.64
CA ARG A 163 -10.96 -8.12 -15.06
C ARG A 163 -10.79 -8.06 -13.55
N ARG A 164 -9.87 -7.23 -13.04
CA ARG A 164 -9.62 -7.08 -11.61
C ARG A 164 -10.79 -6.42 -10.88
N ILE A 165 -11.40 -5.42 -11.47
CA ILE A 165 -12.63 -4.79 -10.94
C ILE A 165 -13.73 -5.85 -10.80
N ALA A 166 -14.00 -6.63 -11.83
CA ALA A 166 -15.03 -7.67 -11.79
C ALA A 166 -14.75 -8.79 -10.76
N MET A 167 -13.48 -9.02 -10.42
CA MET A 167 -13.11 -9.92 -9.31
C MET A 167 -13.35 -9.26 -7.95
N ALA A 168 -12.98 -8.00 -7.79
CA ALA A 168 -13.15 -7.25 -6.56
C ALA A 168 -14.63 -7.04 -6.20
N GLU A 169 -15.49 -6.72 -7.17
CA GLU A 169 -16.93 -6.50 -7.00
C GLU A 169 -17.67 -7.70 -6.39
N LYS A 170 -17.17 -8.93 -6.62
CA LYS A 170 -17.75 -10.14 -6.02
C LYS A 170 -17.50 -10.25 -4.51
N VAL A 171 -16.58 -9.47 -3.98
CA VAL A 171 -16.10 -9.58 -2.61
C VAL A 171 -16.36 -8.30 -1.82
N VAL A 172 -16.09 -7.15 -2.44
CA VAL A 172 -16.22 -5.83 -1.81
C VAL A 172 -17.29 -5.03 -2.55
N PRO A 173 -18.35 -4.57 -1.87
CA PRO A 173 -19.48 -3.92 -2.52
C PRO A 173 -19.17 -2.50 -3.02
N THR A 174 -18.18 -1.84 -2.43
CA THR A 174 -17.82 -0.45 -2.76
C THR A 174 -16.33 -0.23 -2.58
N PHE A 175 -15.64 0.23 -3.61
CA PHE A 175 -14.23 0.58 -3.56
C PHE A 175 -13.89 1.59 -4.67
N GLY A 176 -12.83 2.35 -4.46
CA GLY A 176 -12.18 3.14 -5.50
C GLY A 176 -11.09 2.34 -6.20
N VAL A 177 -10.65 2.85 -7.34
CA VAL A 177 -9.57 2.24 -8.13
C VAL A 177 -8.32 3.13 -8.11
N GLY A 178 -7.16 2.51 -8.03
CA GLY A 178 -5.86 3.17 -8.08
C GLY A 178 -4.84 2.34 -8.81
N SER A 179 -3.64 2.89 -8.98
CA SER A 179 -2.47 2.10 -9.37
C SER A 179 -2.04 1.18 -8.25
N PHE A 180 -1.32 0.13 -8.62
CA PHE A 180 -0.77 -0.85 -7.69
C PHE A 180 0.02 -0.21 -6.54
N CYS A 181 0.92 0.72 -6.87
CA CYS A 181 1.75 1.48 -5.94
C CYS A 181 1.97 2.87 -6.53
N GLY A 182 2.59 3.78 -5.78
CA GLY A 182 2.85 5.14 -6.25
C GLY A 182 3.63 5.22 -7.56
N LEU A 183 3.49 6.33 -8.26
CA LEU A 183 4.11 6.59 -9.57
C LEU A 183 5.62 6.96 -9.47
N GLY A 184 6.13 7.11 -8.26
CA GLY A 184 7.47 7.66 -7.99
C GLY A 184 8.61 6.64 -7.97
N ARG A 185 8.40 5.39 -8.35
CA ARG A 185 9.51 4.44 -8.38
C ARG A 185 10.43 4.74 -9.56
N PRO A 186 11.73 5.02 -9.31
CA PRO A 186 12.69 5.07 -10.40
C PRO A 186 12.83 3.68 -11.04
N PRO A 187 13.25 3.62 -12.32
CA PRO A 187 13.58 2.35 -12.94
C PRO A 187 14.69 1.68 -12.16
N ALA A 188 14.62 0.36 -12.05
CA ALA A 188 15.83 -0.39 -11.74
C ALA A 188 16.88 -0.05 -12.79
N PRO A 189 18.05 0.49 -12.41
CA PRO A 189 19.12 0.66 -13.34
C PRO A 189 19.48 -0.72 -13.87
N ASP A 190 19.38 -0.89 -15.19
CA ASP A 190 19.79 -2.08 -15.91
C ASP A 190 19.46 -3.42 -15.25
N ALA A 191 18.32 -3.98 -15.61
CA ALA A 191 17.87 -5.31 -15.20
C ALA A 191 18.79 -6.45 -15.72
N THR A 192 20.08 -6.24 -15.78
CA THR A 192 21.10 -7.22 -16.19
C THR A 192 21.83 -7.84 -15.00
N GLY A 193 21.57 -7.38 -13.75
CA GLY A 193 22.05 -8.02 -12.53
C GLY A 193 21.05 -9.07 -12.06
N PRO A 194 21.49 -10.06 -11.24
CA PRO A 194 20.57 -10.92 -10.53
C PRO A 194 19.77 -10.02 -9.59
N THR A 195 18.64 -9.56 -10.04
CA THR A 195 17.64 -8.93 -9.18
C THR A 195 17.16 -10.01 -8.26
N SER A 196 17.77 -10.05 -7.11
CA SER A 196 17.41 -10.93 -6.02
C SER A 196 16.04 -10.56 -5.53
N HIS A 197 15.05 -10.43 -6.15
CA HIS A 197 13.68 -10.33 -5.63
C HIS A 197 12.71 -10.06 -6.81
N SER A 198 12.26 -11.12 -7.40
CA SER A 198 10.91 -11.60 -7.70
C SER A 198 9.80 -10.56 -7.91
N HIS A 199 10.08 -9.34 -8.31
CA HIS A 199 9.14 -8.61 -9.12
C HIS A 199 9.47 -8.96 -10.57
N PRO A 200 8.52 -9.48 -11.34
CA PRO A 200 8.67 -9.33 -12.77
C PRO A 200 8.94 -7.84 -12.97
N PRO A 201 10.02 -7.47 -13.67
CA PRO A 201 10.20 -6.07 -14.03
C PRO A 201 8.89 -5.66 -14.67
N ILE A 202 8.23 -4.64 -14.14
CA ILE A 202 7.19 -3.97 -14.89
C ILE A 202 7.97 -3.16 -15.91
N PRO A 203 8.15 -3.67 -17.14
CA PRO A 203 9.18 -3.15 -18.06
C PRO A 203 8.96 -1.68 -18.40
N GLU A 204 7.74 -1.21 -18.22
CA GLU A 204 7.30 0.09 -18.66
C GLU A 204 7.25 1.14 -17.55
N LEU A 205 7.23 0.73 -16.26
CA LEU A 205 7.38 1.66 -15.13
C LEU A 205 8.84 1.99 -14.81
N THR A 206 9.75 1.65 -15.71
CA THR A 206 11.18 1.80 -15.46
C THR A 206 11.69 3.24 -15.50
N ARG A 207 10.86 4.22 -15.90
CA ARG A 207 11.19 5.64 -15.77
C ARG A 207 9.91 6.45 -15.53
N ALA A 208 9.83 7.16 -14.43
CA ALA A 208 8.88 8.24 -14.26
C ALA A 208 9.25 9.39 -15.20
N THR A 209 8.92 9.26 -16.46
CA THR A 209 8.99 10.35 -17.44
C THR A 209 7.64 11.02 -17.55
N PRO A 210 7.55 12.27 -18.02
CA PRO A 210 6.26 12.92 -18.28
C PRO A 210 5.33 12.06 -19.15
N GLU A 211 5.88 11.34 -20.13
CA GLU A 211 5.13 10.49 -21.04
C GLU A 211 4.55 9.25 -20.33
N THR A 212 5.35 8.57 -19.50
CA THR A 212 4.87 7.39 -18.75
C THR A 212 3.87 7.79 -17.68
N ILE A 213 4.08 8.89 -16.99
CA ILE A 213 3.11 9.45 -16.04
C ILE A 213 1.82 9.83 -16.77
N GLY A 214 1.91 10.51 -17.91
CA GLY A 214 0.78 10.87 -18.74
C GLY A 214 -0.04 9.64 -19.16
N ALA A 215 0.62 8.57 -19.61
CA ALA A 215 -0.03 7.33 -19.99
C ALA A 215 -0.77 6.65 -18.81
N VAL A 216 -0.17 6.66 -17.61
CA VAL A 216 -0.83 6.12 -16.41
C VAL A 216 -2.04 6.97 -16.02
N LEU A 217 -1.94 8.29 -16.04
CA LEU A 217 -3.07 9.18 -15.75
C LEU A 217 -4.21 9.04 -16.77
N ASP A 218 -3.88 8.87 -18.06
CA ASP A 218 -4.86 8.58 -19.09
C ASP A 218 -5.56 7.24 -18.87
N LEU A 219 -4.82 6.22 -18.44
CA LEU A 219 -5.40 4.93 -18.09
C LEU A 219 -6.34 5.05 -16.89
N HIS A 220 -5.96 5.79 -15.84
CA HIS A 220 -6.86 6.07 -14.71
C HIS A 220 -8.16 6.75 -15.17
N ARG A 221 -8.06 7.75 -16.04
CA ARG A 221 -9.22 8.45 -16.58
C ARG A 221 -10.14 7.51 -17.38
N GLN A 222 -9.58 6.59 -18.16
CA GLN A 222 -10.35 5.60 -18.91
C GLN A 222 -11.05 4.60 -17.98
N VAL A 223 -10.36 4.12 -16.95
CA VAL A 223 -10.94 3.17 -15.98
C VAL A 223 -12.00 3.85 -15.11
N ALA A 224 -11.81 5.10 -14.72
CA ALA A 224 -12.80 5.86 -13.94
C ALA A 224 -14.09 6.17 -14.73
N ALA A 225 -14.09 5.97 -16.04
CA ALA A 225 -15.27 6.16 -16.89
C ALA A 225 -16.05 4.86 -17.16
N LEU A 226 -15.62 3.73 -16.57
CA LEU A 226 -16.32 2.45 -16.68
C LEU A 226 -17.53 2.39 -15.76
#